data_4b9a9f963a221db06cc4cb30cd3c3f82
#
_entry.id   4b9a9f963a221db06cc4cb30cd3c3f82
#
_cell.length_a   1.000
_cell.length_b   1.000
_cell.length_c   1.000
_cell.angle_alpha   90.00
_cell.angle_beta   90.00
_cell.angle_gamma   90.00
#
_symmetry.space_group_name_H-M   'P 1'
#
loop_
_entity.id
_entity.type
_entity.pdbx_description
1 polymer ?
#
loop_
_entity_poly.entity_id
_entity_poly.type
_entity_poly.pdbx_seq_one_letter_code
_entity_poly.pdbx_strand_id
1 'polypeptide(L)'
;MINDLNHYIMRQEKFIPDELCNKLIKNLDEVEFETHQFYNSYTKTYQTASDSQELESTFSDVDGKDDLGKSLWFAIKNYLEYIDMPWFTSWAGYTTIKINKYTENKKMAIHCDHIHSIFDGELKGVPTLSVLGFLNDDYDGGELVMFDDQVCEVKKGDLLIFPSNFLYPHKVNPVTKGVRYSIVSWVY
;
A
#
# COMPACT_ATOMS: atom_id res chain seq x y z
N MET A 1 23.99 11.09 -10.24
CA MET A 1 23.14 10.42 -9.24
C MET A 1 22.14 11.45 -8.73
N ILE A 2 20.88 11.11 -8.71
CA ILE A 2 19.82 11.97 -8.17
C ILE A 2 19.88 11.81 -6.66
N ASN A 3 20.13 12.90 -5.93
CA ASN A 3 20.26 12.89 -4.47
C ASN A 3 18.94 13.21 -3.74
N ASP A 4 17.83 13.25 -4.48
CA ASP A 4 16.50 13.54 -3.94
C ASP A 4 15.68 12.25 -3.86
N LEU A 5 15.31 11.83 -2.65
CA LEU A 5 14.48 10.65 -2.42
C LEU A 5 13.09 10.77 -3.07
N ASN A 6 12.58 12.00 -3.20
CA ASN A 6 11.29 12.24 -3.84
C ASN A 6 11.26 11.82 -5.31
N HIS A 7 12.41 11.83 -5.98
CA HIS A 7 12.50 11.35 -7.36
C HIS A 7 12.05 9.89 -7.51
N TYR A 8 12.21 9.09 -6.48
CA TYR A 8 11.84 7.67 -6.53
C TYR A 8 10.42 7.40 -6.02
N ILE A 9 9.64 8.44 -5.73
CA ILE A 9 8.23 8.35 -5.39
C ILE A 9 7.43 8.77 -6.63
N MET A 10 6.77 7.81 -7.28
CA MET A 10 5.97 8.07 -8.47
C MET A 10 4.49 7.95 -8.15
N ARG A 11 3.75 9.03 -8.36
CA ARG A 11 2.29 9.03 -8.37
C ARG A 11 1.79 8.86 -9.81
N GLN A 12 0.94 7.89 -10.01
CA GLN A 12 0.22 7.68 -11.27
C GLN A 12 -1.25 8.05 -11.05
N GLU A 13 -1.64 9.22 -11.53
CA GLU A 13 -2.97 9.79 -11.30
C GLU A 13 -4.04 9.01 -12.06
N LYS A 14 -5.18 8.72 -11.39
CA LYS A 14 -6.35 8.04 -11.96
C LYS A 14 -6.00 6.77 -12.74
N PHE A 15 -5.01 6.05 -12.26
CA PHE A 15 -4.54 4.84 -12.92
C PHE A 15 -5.51 3.66 -12.74
N ILE A 16 -6.17 3.58 -11.58
CA ILE A 16 -7.27 2.66 -11.33
C ILE A 16 -8.57 3.35 -11.77
N PRO A 17 -9.30 2.80 -12.75
CA PRO A 17 -10.57 3.41 -13.19
C PRO A 17 -11.58 3.57 -12.06
N ASP A 18 -12.35 4.65 -12.07
CA ASP A 18 -13.37 4.94 -11.05
C ASP A 18 -14.39 3.81 -10.92
N GLU A 19 -14.78 3.19 -12.02
CA GLU A 19 -15.70 2.05 -12.04
C GLU A 19 -15.12 0.85 -11.31
N LEU A 20 -13.82 0.60 -11.46
CA LEU A 20 -13.13 -0.49 -10.76
C LEU A 20 -13.01 -0.19 -9.26
N CYS A 21 -12.68 1.04 -8.88
CA CYS A 21 -12.69 1.47 -7.48
C CYS A 21 -14.08 1.26 -6.85
N ASN A 22 -15.14 1.72 -7.50
CA ASN A 22 -16.50 1.57 -7.02
C ASN A 22 -16.92 0.10 -6.90
N LYS A 23 -16.58 -0.72 -7.91
CA LYS A 23 -16.84 -2.15 -7.92
C LYS A 23 -16.17 -2.85 -6.73
N LEU A 24 -14.90 -2.57 -6.50
CA LEU A 24 -14.16 -3.13 -5.38
C LEU A 24 -14.80 -2.75 -4.05
N ILE A 25 -15.04 -1.45 -3.79
CA ILE A 25 -15.63 -0.99 -2.52
C ILE A 25 -16.99 -1.63 -2.27
N LYS A 26 -17.87 -1.71 -3.27
CA LYS A 26 -19.19 -2.33 -3.13
C LYS A 26 -19.13 -3.78 -2.65
N ASN A 27 -18.08 -4.50 -3.04
CA ASN A 27 -17.92 -5.90 -2.66
C ASN A 27 -17.25 -6.07 -1.27
N LEU A 28 -16.76 -4.99 -0.66
CA LEU A 28 -16.10 -5.05 0.66
C LEU A 28 -17.10 -5.11 1.83
N ASP A 29 -18.36 -4.77 1.64
CA ASP A 29 -19.39 -4.83 2.70
C ASP A 29 -19.67 -6.27 3.16
N GLU A 30 -19.40 -7.26 2.32
CA GLU A 30 -19.61 -8.69 2.61
C GLU A 30 -18.32 -9.41 3.03
N VAL A 31 -17.22 -8.67 3.17
CA VAL A 31 -15.88 -9.24 3.45
C VAL A 31 -15.51 -9.03 4.91
N GLU A 32 -14.99 -10.07 5.54
CA GLU A 32 -14.42 -9.97 6.87
C GLU A 32 -13.05 -9.27 6.83
N PHE A 33 -12.89 -8.27 7.69
CA PHE A 33 -11.64 -7.57 7.91
C PHE A 33 -11.06 -7.94 9.27
N GLU A 34 -9.78 -8.16 9.32
CA GLU A 34 -9.04 -8.42 10.54
C GLU A 34 -8.23 -7.19 10.96
N THR A 35 -8.07 -6.98 12.26
CA THR A 35 -7.15 -5.94 12.76
C THR A 35 -5.75 -6.20 12.21
N HIS A 36 -5.15 -5.16 11.64
CA HIS A 36 -3.82 -5.24 11.07
C HIS A 36 -2.80 -5.69 12.12
N GLN A 37 -1.90 -6.58 11.74
CA GLN A 37 -0.82 -7.09 12.55
C GLN A 37 0.53 -6.76 11.89
N PHE A 38 1.52 -6.48 12.73
CA PHE A 38 2.91 -6.33 12.31
C PHE A 38 3.79 -7.40 12.94
N TYR A 39 4.83 -7.79 12.22
CA TYR A 39 5.79 -8.77 12.71
C TYR A 39 6.78 -8.11 13.66
N ASN A 40 6.89 -8.64 14.87
CA ASN A 40 7.90 -8.22 15.85
C ASN A 40 9.10 -9.17 15.75
N SER A 41 10.24 -8.68 15.28
CA SER A 41 11.46 -9.46 15.09
C SER A 41 12.11 -9.94 16.40
N TYR A 42 11.86 -9.26 17.53
CA TYR A 42 12.37 -9.67 18.84
C TYR A 42 11.63 -10.86 19.41
N THR A 43 10.30 -10.80 19.36
CA THR A 43 9.44 -11.88 19.87
C THR A 43 9.19 -12.97 18.82
N LYS A 44 9.49 -12.71 17.56
CA LYS A 44 9.20 -13.57 16.39
C LYS A 44 7.72 -13.92 16.28
N THR A 45 6.86 -12.96 16.62
CA THR A 45 5.40 -13.12 16.59
C THR A 45 4.74 -11.96 15.86
N TYR A 46 3.53 -12.19 15.33
CA TYR A 46 2.67 -11.13 14.86
C TYR A 46 1.94 -10.49 16.04
N GLN A 47 1.88 -9.18 16.06
CA GLN A 47 1.29 -8.38 17.14
C GLN A 47 0.43 -7.27 16.56
N THR A 48 -0.63 -6.91 17.27
CA THR A 48 -1.42 -5.70 17.01
C THR A 48 -0.87 -4.52 17.80
N ALA A 49 -1.10 -3.30 17.32
CA ALA A 49 -0.79 -2.11 18.11
C ALA A 49 -1.64 -2.08 19.40
N SER A 50 -1.04 -1.58 20.48
CA SER A 50 -1.67 -1.57 21.80
C SER A 50 -2.78 -0.53 21.97
N ASP A 51 -2.88 0.45 21.05
CA ASP A 51 -3.76 1.61 21.17
C ASP A 51 -5.15 1.46 20.54
N SER A 52 -5.50 0.29 20.04
CA SER A 52 -6.76 -0.01 19.34
C SER A 52 -7.07 0.88 18.10
N GLN A 53 -6.16 1.76 17.72
CA GLN A 53 -6.33 2.68 16.59
C GLN A 53 -5.76 2.11 15.29
N GLU A 54 -5.35 0.85 15.29
CA GLU A 54 -4.81 0.19 14.11
C GLU A 54 -5.90 -0.03 13.06
N LEU A 55 -5.53 0.07 11.81
CA LEU A 55 -6.41 -0.22 10.67
C LEU A 55 -6.86 -1.68 10.66
N GLU A 56 -7.85 -1.97 9.84
CA GLU A 56 -8.27 -3.32 9.50
C GLU A 56 -7.83 -3.68 8.08
N SER A 57 -7.55 -4.93 7.81
CA SER A 57 -7.13 -5.39 6.49
C SER A 57 -7.68 -6.74 6.11
N THR A 58 -7.73 -7.00 4.80
CA THR A 58 -8.14 -8.30 4.26
C THR A 58 -7.32 -8.68 3.04
N PHE A 59 -7.13 -9.99 2.84
CA PHE A 59 -6.59 -10.58 1.62
C PHE A 59 -7.67 -11.27 0.78
N SER A 60 -8.93 -11.22 1.21
CA SER A 60 -10.04 -11.88 0.53
C SER A 60 -10.05 -11.58 -0.95
N ASP A 61 -10.47 -12.58 -1.70
CA ASP A 61 -10.70 -12.43 -3.12
C ASP A 61 -12.07 -11.75 -3.32
N VAL A 62 -12.05 -10.61 -4.00
CA VAL A 62 -13.25 -9.82 -4.31
C VAL A 62 -13.33 -9.56 -5.81
N ASP A 63 -14.54 -9.49 -6.33
CA ASP A 63 -14.75 -9.21 -7.75
C ASP A 63 -14.10 -7.88 -8.17
N GLY A 64 -13.26 -7.92 -9.20
CA GLY A 64 -12.43 -6.82 -9.66
C GLY A 64 -10.98 -6.88 -9.21
N LYS A 65 -10.61 -7.77 -8.28
CA LYS A 65 -9.22 -7.88 -7.79
C LYS A 65 -8.23 -8.34 -8.88
N ASP A 66 -8.67 -9.20 -9.79
CA ASP A 66 -7.86 -9.61 -10.94
C ASP A 66 -7.59 -8.45 -11.92
N ASP A 67 -8.58 -7.59 -12.15
CA ASP A 67 -8.41 -6.40 -13.01
C ASP A 67 -7.53 -5.36 -12.33
N LEU A 68 -7.63 -5.23 -11.00
CA LEU A 68 -6.70 -4.45 -10.20
C LEU A 68 -5.26 -4.99 -10.31
N GLY A 69 -5.08 -6.31 -10.26
CA GLY A 69 -3.79 -6.96 -10.44
C GLY A 69 -3.14 -6.62 -11.80
N LYS A 70 -3.93 -6.63 -12.88
CA LYS A 70 -3.44 -6.19 -14.21
C LYS A 70 -3.02 -4.72 -14.18
N SER A 71 -3.79 -3.86 -13.50
CA SER A 71 -3.42 -2.43 -13.34
C SER A 71 -2.10 -2.28 -12.61
N LEU A 72 -1.88 -3.02 -11.53
CA LEU A 72 -0.62 -3.00 -10.80
C LEU A 72 0.57 -3.42 -11.68
N TRP A 73 0.41 -4.47 -12.48
CA TRP A 73 1.44 -4.90 -13.41
C TRP A 73 1.90 -3.78 -14.35
N PHE A 74 0.95 -3.09 -14.98
CA PHE A 74 1.26 -1.97 -15.87
C PHE A 74 1.85 -0.77 -15.11
N ALA A 75 1.35 -0.49 -13.90
CA ALA A 75 1.88 0.59 -13.07
C ALA A 75 3.34 0.36 -12.67
N ILE A 76 3.69 -0.88 -12.30
CA ILE A 76 5.08 -1.26 -11.97
C ILE A 76 5.96 -1.11 -13.21
N LYS A 77 5.50 -1.55 -14.39
CA LYS A 77 6.24 -1.37 -15.64
C LYS A 77 6.50 0.11 -15.92
N ASN A 78 5.49 0.97 -15.81
CA ASN A 78 5.64 2.42 -16.00
C ASN A 78 6.65 3.02 -15.01
N TYR A 79 6.64 2.55 -13.75
CA TYR A 79 7.60 3.00 -12.73
C TYR A 79 9.03 2.63 -13.12
N LEU A 80 9.27 1.41 -13.59
CA LEU A 80 10.60 0.96 -14.02
C LEU A 80 11.12 1.74 -15.23
N GLU A 81 10.23 2.05 -16.17
CA GLU A 81 10.57 2.92 -17.31
C GLU A 81 10.88 4.36 -16.86
N TYR A 82 10.15 4.87 -15.86
CA TYR A 82 10.37 6.19 -15.30
C TYR A 82 11.71 6.34 -14.59
N ILE A 83 12.09 5.39 -13.74
CA ILE A 83 13.36 5.49 -12.99
C ILE A 83 14.58 5.20 -13.86
N ASP A 84 14.42 4.52 -15.00
CA ASP A 84 15.46 4.19 -16.00
C ASP A 84 16.79 3.76 -15.37
N MET A 85 16.72 2.76 -14.48
CA MET A 85 17.90 2.23 -13.79
C MET A 85 18.37 0.93 -14.42
N PRO A 86 19.47 0.94 -15.20
CA PRO A 86 19.91 -0.24 -15.95
C PRO A 86 20.36 -1.42 -15.07
N TRP A 87 20.66 -1.17 -13.80
CA TRP A 87 20.99 -2.22 -12.81
C TRP A 87 19.77 -2.83 -12.13
N PHE A 88 18.58 -2.22 -12.25
CA PHE A 88 17.32 -2.80 -11.79
C PHE A 88 16.65 -3.53 -12.95
N THR A 89 17.19 -4.70 -13.28
CA THR A 89 16.86 -5.40 -14.52
C THR A 89 15.79 -6.47 -14.40
N SER A 90 15.41 -6.85 -13.18
CA SER A 90 14.44 -7.93 -12.98
C SER A 90 13.66 -7.78 -11.69
N TRP A 91 12.43 -8.22 -11.74
CA TRP A 91 11.53 -8.44 -10.61
C TRP A 91 10.73 -9.73 -10.89
N ALA A 92 10.41 -10.48 -9.85
CA ALA A 92 9.78 -11.79 -10.01
C ALA A 92 8.25 -11.73 -9.97
N GLY A 93 7.71 -10.67 -9.41
CA GLY A 93 6.28 -10.48 -9.25
C GLY A 93 5.93 -9.49 -8.14
N TYR A 94 4.70 -9.54 -7.70
CA TYR A 94 4.22 -8.78 -6.54
C TYR A 94 3.35 -9.67 -5.65
N THR A 95 3.26 -9.30 -4.38
CA THR A 95 2.50 -10.06 -3.39
C THR A 95 1.00 -9.97 -3.64
N THR A 96 0.24 -10.89 -3.06
CA THR A 96 -1.23 -10.77 -3.02
C THR A 96 -1.63 -9.39 -2.52
N ILE A 97 -2.56 -8.76 -3.25
CA ILE A 97 -3.06 -7.43 -2.90
C ILE A 97 -3.80 -7.49 -1.58
N LYS A 98 -3.34 -6.70 -0.62
CA LYS A 98 -4.00 -6.47 0.66
C LYS A 98 -4.88 -5.24 0.57
N ILE A 99 -6.12 -5.33 1.01
CA ILE A 99 -7.03 -4.20 1.09
C ILE A 99 -7.06 -3.71 2.53
N ASN A 100 -6.83 -2.43 2.71
CA ASN A 100 -6.82 -1.74 3.99
C ASN A 100 -8.07 -0.90 4.16
N LYS A 101 -8.67 -0.95 5.36
CA LYS A 101 -9.85 -0.18 5.76
C LYS A 101 -9.52 0.63 7.01
N TYR A 102 -9.74 1.93 6.92
CA TYR A 102 -9.57 2.86 8.02
C TYR A 102 -10.93 3.50 8.32
N THR A 103 -11.54 3.12 9.42
CA THR A 103 -12.72 3.80 9.99
C THR A 103 -12.28 5.00 10.82
N GLU A 104 -13.22 5.76 11.38
CA GLU A 104 -12.90 6.92 12.24
C GLU A 104 -11.94 6.55 13.37
N ASN A 105 -10.96 7.42 13.60
CA ASN A 105 -9.85 7.28 14.54
C ASN A 105 -8.82 6.19 14.18
N LYS A 106 -8.98 5.46 13.08
CA LYS A 106 -7.98 4.49 12.62
C LYS A 106 -6.85 5.18 11.87
N LYS A 107 -5.64 4.69 12.07
CA LYS A 107 -4.38 5.21 11.51
C LYS A 107 -3.42 4.08 11.19
N MET A 108 -2.29 4.42 10.61
CA MET A 108 -1.10 3.58 10.53
C MET A 108 0.08 4.35 11.11
N ALA A 109 0.72 3.82 12.15
CA ALA A 109 1.90 4.45 12.75
C ALA A 109 3.04 4.57 11.73
N ILE A 110 4.00 5.47 12.00
CA ILE A 110 5.18 5.62 11.13
C ILE A 110 5.97 4.30 11.10
N HIS A 111 6.26 3.85 9.89
CA HIS A 111 7.00 2.62 9.64
C HIS A 111 7.69 2.67 8.28
N CYS A 112 8.59 1.73 8.06
CA CYS A 112 9.05 1.34 6.72
C CYS A 112 8.47 -0.03 6.42
N ASP A 113 8.22 -0.31 5.15
CA ASP A 113 7.66 -1.60 4.75
C ASP A 113 8.64 -2.73 5.04
N HIS A 114 8.12 -3.75 5.73
CA HIS A 114 8.85 -4.96 6.04
C HIS A 114 7.92 -6.17 5.89
N ILE A 115 8.29 -7.11 5.02
CA ILE A 115 7.47 -8.28 4.74
C ILE A 115 8.26 -9.52 5.09
N HIS A 116 8.09 -9.96 6.33
CA HIS A 116 8.84 -11.11 6.85
C HIS A 116 8.58 -12.40 6.05
N SER A 117 7.32 -12.64 5.66
CA SER A 117 6.93 -13.86 4.95
C SER A 117 7.57 -14.01 3.55
N ILE A 118 8.10 -12.95 2.95
CA ILE A 118 8.86 -13.05 1.70
C ILE A 118 10.21 -13.75 1.91
N PHE A 119 10.78 -13.73 3.10
CA PHE A 119 12.06 -14.38 3.37
C PHE A 119 11.93 -15.89 3.59
N ASP A 120 10.85 -16.35 4.20
CA ASP A 120 10.66 -17.75 4.62
C ASP A 120 9.29 -18.35 4.23
N GLY A 121 8.37 -17.56 3.66
CA GLY A 121 7.08 -18.01 3.14
C GLY A 121 7.17 -18.77 1.81
N GLU A 122 6.05 -18.98 1.16
CA GLU A 122 5.97 -19.62 -0.16
C GLU A 122 6.63 -18.77 -1.26
N LEU A 123 6.40 -17.45 -1.22
CA LEU A 123 7.07 -16.50 -2.10
C LEU A 123 8.40 -16.08 -1.47
N LYS A 124 9.49 -16.31 -2.21
CA LYS A 124 10.84 -15.94 -1.76
C LYS A 124 11.31 -14.69 -2.47
N GLY A 125 11.85 -13.74 -1.73
CA GLY A 125 12.42 -12.53 -2.30
C GLY A 125 12.71 -11.45 -1.27
N VAL A 126 13.17 -10.32 -1.75
CA VAL A 126 13.33 -9.09 -0.97
C VAL A 126 12.33 -8.08 -1.53
N PRO A 127 11.47 -7.47 -0.72
CA PRO A 127 10.57 -6.43 -1.21
C PRO A 127 11.41 -5.25 -1.71
N THR A 128 11.23 -4.91 -2.98
CA THR A 128 11.99 -3.84 -3.65
C THR A 128 11.19 -2.56 -3.78
N LEU A 129 9.89 -2.69 -4.08
CA LEU A 129 8.97 -1.56 -4.24
C LEU A 129 7.69 -1.79 -3.43
N SER A 130 7.17 -0.71 -2.87
CA SER A 130 5.83 -0.63 -2.30
C SER A 130 4.89 -0.01 -3.31
N VAL A 131 3.73 -0.61 -3.51
CA VAL A 131 2.67 -0.13 -4.39
C VAL A 131 1.43 0.13 -3.55
N LEU A 132 1.03 1.38 -3.43
CA LEU A 132 -0.18 1.81 -2.74
C LEU A 132 -1.22 2.28 -3.76
N GLY A 133 -2.48 1.90 -3.57
CA GLY A 133 -3.58 2.40 -4.39
C GLY A 133 -4.71 2.96 -3.52
N PHE A 134 -5.42 3.95 -4.02
CA PHE A 134 -6.44 4.69 -3.28
C PHE A 134 -7.80 4.45 -3.94
N LEU A 135 -8.71 3.79 -3.21
CA LEU A 135 -9.98 3.37 -3.78
C LEU A 135 -11.08 4.42 -3.65
N ASN A 136 -10.95 5.34 -2.69
CA ASN A 136 -11.88 6.45 -2.48
C ASN A 136 -11.18 7.70 -1.96
N ASP A 137 -11.89 8.82 -1.94
CA ASP A 137 -11.45 10.11 -1.41
C ASP A 137 -12.60 10.89 -0.75
N ASP A 138 -13.70 10.22 -0.40
CA ASP A 138 -14.89 10.75 0.26
C ASP A 138 -14.82 10.61 1.79
N TYR A 139 -13.65 10.91 2.36
CA TYR A 139 -13.38 10.90 3.81
C TYR A 139 -12.57 12.14 4.20
N ASP A 140 -12.54 12.47 5.49
CA ASP A 140 -11.72 13.55 6.05
C ASP A 140 -10.60 12.95 6.93
N GLY A 141 -9.43 13.59 6.97
CA GLY A 141 -8.23 13.05 7.60
C GLY A 141 -7.61 11.91 6.78
N GLY A 142 -6.90 11.00 7.42
CA GLY A 142 -6.34 9.81 6.75
C GLY A 142 -5.28 10.13 5.70
N GLU A 143 -4.59 11.26 5.81
CA GLU A 143 -3.51 11.65 4.88
C GLU A 143 -2.36 10.65 4.95
N LEU A 144 -1.85 10.26 3.78
CA LEU A 144 -0.57 9.59 3.69
C LEU A 144 0.55 10.62 3.85
N VAL A 145 1.45 10.36 4.81
CA VAL A 145 2.60 11.23 5.08
C VAL A 145 3.86 10.42 4.87
N MET A 146 4.72 10.89 4.00
CA MET A 146 6.06 10.35 3.76
C MET A 146 7.09 11.12 4.58
N PHE A 147 8.16 10.44 4.97
CA PHE A 147 9.23 10.98 5.81
C PHE A 147 8.67 11.52 7.14
N ASP A 148 9.02 12.72 7.55
CA ASP A 148 8.55 13.30 8.81
C ASP A 148 7.17 13.98 8.67
N ASP A 149 6.97 14.77 7.61
CA ASP A 149 5.83 15.68 7.47
C ASP A 149 5.31 15.89 6.04
N GLN A 150 5.88 15.21 5.04
CA GLN A 150 5.48 15.40 3.64
C GLN A 150 4.14 14.71 3.36
N VAL A 151 3.07 15.48 3.28
CA VAL A 151 1.76 14.98 2.88
C VAL A 151 1.75 14.65 1.39
N CYS A 152 1.35 13.42 1.07
CA CYS A 152 1.10 12.99 -0.31
C CYS A 152 -0.34 13.32 -0.69
N GLU A 153 -0.52 14.24 -1.61
CA GLU A 153 -1.85 14.55 -2.17
C GLU A 153 -2.26 13.42 -3.13
N VAL A 154 -3.03 12.48 -2.60
CA VAL A 154 -3.55 11.34 -3.36
C VAL A 154 -5.07 11.40 -3.45
N LYS A 155 -5.62 10.88 -4.54
CA LYS A 155 -7.06 10.85 -4.81
C LYS A 155 -7.49 9.45 -5.22
N LYS A 156 -8.79 9.26 -5.25
CA LYS A 156 -9.40 8.05 -5.79
C LYS A 156 -8.84 7.70 -7.16
N GLY A 157 -8.45 6.45 -7.33
CA GLY A 157 -7.87 5.91 -8.56
C GLY A 157 -6.36 6.10 -8.69
N ASP A 158 -5.70 6.85 -7.81
CA ASP A 158 -4.26 7.02 -7.85
C ASP A 158 -3.52 5.77 -7.40
N LEU A 159 -2.34 5.56 -7.98
CA LEU A 159 -1.32 4.63 -7.49
C LEU A 159 -0.07 5.42 -7.10
N LEU A 160 0.55 5.02 -5.99
CA LEU A 160 1.84 5.53 -5.53
C LEU A 160 2.82 4.38 -5.46
N ILE A 161 3.99 4.52 -6.08
CA ILE A 161 5.04 3.51 -6.09
C ILE A 161 6.34 4.14 -5.59
N PHE A 162 7.03 3.47 -4.68
CA PHE A 162 8.29 3.92 -4.10
C PHE A 162 9.13 2.74 -3.61
N PRO A 163 10.45 2.92 -3.37
CA PRO A 163 11.29 1.85 -2.84
C PRO A 163 10.87 1.38 -1.45
N SER A 164 10.81 0.06 -1.27
CA SER A 164 10.36 -0.61 -0.04
C SER A 164 11.52 -0.79 0.94
N ASN A 165 12.11 0.29 1.45
CA ASN A 165 13.24 0.23 2.36
C ASN A 165 13.22 1.33 3.43
N PHE A 166 14.19 1.30 4.36
CA PHE A 166 14.25 2.19 5.52
C PHE A 166 14.42 3.69 5.19
N LEU A 167 14.71 4.06 3.94
CA LEU A 167 14.78 5.45 3.50
C LEU A 167 13.39 6.06 3.22
N TYR A 168 12.33 5.24 3.20
CA TYR A 168 10.97 5.66 2.88
C TYR A 168 10.00 5.40 4.04
N PRO A 169 10.25 6.01 5.23
CA PRO A 169 9.30 5.94 6.32
C PRO A 169 8.01 6.66 5.93
N HIS A 170 6.88 6.07 6.31
CA HIS A 170 5.57 6.65 6.04
C HIS A 170 4.55 6.28 7.10
N LYS A 171 3.48 7.05 7.17
CA LYS A 171 2.35 6.86 8.09
C LYS A 171 1.05 7.26 7.41
N VAL A 172 -0.06 6.84 8.01
CA VAL A 172 -1.40 7.35 7.68
C VAL A 172 -1.96 8.02 8.93
N ASN A 173 -2.30 9.30 8.81
CA ASN A 173 -2.94 10.05 9.89
C ASN A 173 -4.31 9.46 10.22
N PRO A 174 -4.87 9.71 11.41
CA PRO A 174 -6.20 9.24 11.76
C PRO A 174 -7.26 9.76 10.77
N VAL A 175 -8.16 8.88 10.35
CA VAL A 175 -9.38 9.28 9.65
C VAL A 175 -10.27 9.99 10.65
N THR A 176 -10.76 11.19 10.32
CA THR A 176 -11.60 11.99 11.20
C THR A 176 -13.08 11.89 10.88
N LYS A 177 -13.41 11.48 9.64
CA LYS A 177 -14.80 11.24 9.21
C LYS A 177 -14.83 10.28 8.01
N GLY A 178 -15.80 9.40 7.99
CA GLY A 178 -16.00 8.45 6.89
C GLY A 178 -15.10 7.22 6.98
N VAL A 179 -14.88 6.58 5.86
CA VAL A 179 -14.05 5.36 5.75
C VAL A 179 -13.07 5.52 4.59
N ARG A 180 -11.80 5.31 4.84
CA ARG A 180 -10.75 5.28 3.82
C ARG A 180 -10.44 3.85 3.42
N TYR A 181 -10.50 3.57 2.12
CA TYR A 181 -10.07 2.30 1.54
C TYR A 181 -8.82 2.50 0.67
N SER A 182 -7.83 1.66 0.89
CA SER A 182 -6.62 1.62 0.07
C SER A 182 -6.16 0.19 -0.14
N ILE A 183 -5.30 0.00 -1.13
CA ILE A 183 -4.64 -1.29 -1.36
C ILE A 183 -3.14 -1.15 -1.17
N VAL A 184 -2.49 -2.25 -0.81
CA VAL A 184 -1.05 -2.35 -0.80
C VAL A 184 -0.60 -3.70 -1.37
N SER A 185 0.49 -3.65 -2.11
CA SER A 185 1.23 -4.83 -2.58
C SER A 185 2.72 -4.48 -2.66
N TRP A 186 3.56 -5.48 -2.63
CA TRP A 186 5.01 -5.31 -2.67
C TRP A 186 5.62 -6.10 -3.83
N VAL A 187 6.51 -5.44 -4.56
CA VAL A 187 7.27 -6.04 -5.67
C VAL A 187 8.53 -6.70 -5.11
N TYR A 188 8.87 -7.86 -5.58
CA TYR A 188 10.06 -8.65 -5.16
C TYR A 188 10.78 -9.29 -6.35
#